data_3a2ec3222aaba512cc6e308f1cd10f9f
#
_entry.id   3a2ec3222aaba512cc6e308f1cd10f9f
#
_cell.length_a   1.000
_cell.length_b   1.000
_cell.length_c   1.000
_cell.angle_alpha   90.00
_cell.angle_beta   90.00
_cell.angle_gamma   90.00
#
_symmetry.space_group_name_H-M   'P 1'
#
loop_
_entity.id
_entity.type
_entity.pdbx_description
1 polymer ?
#
loop_
_entity_poly.entity_id
_entity_poly.type
_entity_poly.pdbx_seq_one_letter_code
_entity_poly.pdbx_strand_id
1 'polypeptide(L)'
;MPEKKFFRYVLPYMQSNMYLCIEQEQALIVDPHTSFEALDTLRTAGVKQLLILLTHEHFDHTSGVNFFRSQCQEVYVIGHAETALHIIKPRNNRPLALLKMVTAKNRVQMMEEYHSYPVLPITVDHALSFEEAFVWKGHRLQFRFAPGHSRGSMLIHFDEEIVFTGDYMIADTAVILRYPGSSVLDYQQKTLPILLHLSQNSCIFPGHGIPYRLLDADYREGIFCLRAGQEDGDILSRSGKSGAGTEGRVHQNEVEE
;
A
#
# COMPACT_ATOMS: atom_id res chain seq x y z
N MET A 1 -2.29 -21.14 -8.97
CA MET A 1 -1.93 -19.96 -8.20
C MET A 1 -2.50 -18.72 -8.86
N PRO A 2 -3.17 -17.81 -8.18
CA PRO A 2 -3.68 -16.58 -8.75
C PRO A 2 -2.58 -15.59 -9.19
N GLU A 3 -1.31 -15.84 -8.82
CA GLU A 3 -0.15 -15.03 -9.20
C GLU A 3 0.05 -14.83 -10.72
N LYS A 4 -0.49 -15.72 -11.54
CA LYS A 4 -0.39 -15.58 -13.01
C LYS A 4 -1.30 -14.50 -13.61
N LYS A 5 -2.17 -13.91 -12.80
CA LYS A 5 -3.16 -12.96 -13.28
C LYS A 5 -2.70 -11.50 -13.21
N PHE A 6 -1.75 -11.20 -12.33
CA PHE A 6 -1.25 -9.85 -12.11
C PHE A 6 0.22 -9.71 -12.45
N PHE A 7 0.54 -8.72 -13.29
CA PHE A 7 1.90 -8.19 -13.42
C PHE A 7 2.16 -7.26 -12.24
N ARG A 8 3.38 -7.31 -11.71
CA ARG A 8 3.83 -6.41 -10.64
C ARG A 8 4.96 -5.53 -11.14
N TYR A 9 4.78 -4.23 -11.06
CA TYR A 9 5.80 -3.23 -11.35
C TYR A 9 6.18 -2.53 -10.05
N VAL A 10 7.47 -2.28 -9.86
CA VAL A 10 8.00 -1.69 -8.62
C VAL A 10 8.58 -0.32 -8.92
N LEU A 11 8.14 0.70 -8.19
CA LEU A 11 8.74 2.03 -8.25
C LEU A 11 10.14 2.01 -7.62
N PRO A 12 11.24 2.22 -8.38
CA PRO A 12 12.59 1.86 -7.91
C PRO A 12 13.03 2.55 -6.62
N TYR A 13 12.71 3.83 -6.42
CA TYR A 13 13.18 4.61 -5.27
C TYR A 13 12.26 4.55 -4.05
N MET A 14 10.98 4.19 -4.23
CA MET A 14 10.01 4.03 -3.16
C MET A 14 9.76 2.57 -2.80
N GLN A 15 10.07 1.65 -3.73
CA GLN A 15 9.79 0.22 -3.61
C GLN A 15 8.30 -0.10 -3.45
N SER A 16 7.43 0.82 -3.89
CA SER A 16 5.99 0.58 -3.92
C SER A 16 5.59 -0.24 -5.14
N ASN A 17 4.56 -1.05 -4.97
CA ASN A 17 4.04 -1.95 -5.97
C ASN A 17 2.87 -1.32 -6.73
N MET A 18 2.89 -1.46 -8.04
CA MET A 18 1.75 -1.31 -8.93
C MET A 18 1.37 -2.68 -9.48
N TYR A 19 0.10 -3.02 -9.44
CA TYR A 19 -0.40 -4.31 -9.96
C TYR A 19 -1.27 -4.08 -11.19
N LEU A 20 -1.03 -4.84 -12.24
CA LEU A 20 -1.75 -4.77 -13.52
C LEU A 20 -2.38 -6.11 -13.86
N CYS A 21 -3.68 -6.13 -14.11
CA CYS A 21 -4.43 -7.26 -14.68
C CYS A 21 -4.99 -6.86 -16.04
N ILE A 22 -4.95 -7.77 -17.01
CA ILE A 22 -5.49 -7.55 -18.37
C ILE A 22 -6.51 -8.61 -18.67
N GLU A 23 -7.71 -8.17 -19.07
CA GLU A 23 -8.79 -9.01 -19.54
C GLU A 23 -9.30 -8.49 -20.89
N GLN A 24 -8.86 -9.13 -21.97
CA GLN A 24 -9.16 -8.72 -23.35
C GLN A 24 -8.65 -7.28 -23.63
N GLU A 25 -9.53 -6.37 -24.07
CA GLU A 25 -9.21 -4.98 -24.37
C GLU A 25 -9.36 -4.04 -23.14
N GLN A 26 -9.54 -4.61 -21.94
CA GLN A 26 -9.63 -3.87 -20.70
C GLN A 26 -8.52 -4.26 -19.74
N ALA A 27 -8.09 -3.30 -18.94
CA ALA A 27 -7.11 -3.54 -17.89
C ALA A 27 -7.56 -2.91 -16.58
N LEU A 28 -7.00 -3.44 -15.49
CA LEU A 28 -7.14 -2.92 -14.14
C LEU A 28 -5.74 -2.68 -13.58
N ILE A 29 -5.50 -1.49 -13.06
CA ILE A 29 -4.28 -1.16 -12.30
C ILE A 29 -4.66 -0.83 -10.86
N VAL A 30 -3.92 -1.38 -9.90
CA VAL A 30 -3.97 -0.99 -8.50
C VAL A 30 -2.71 -0.20 -8.17
N ASP A 31 -2.89 0.99 -7.58
CA ASP A 31 -1.83 1.89 -7.09
C ASP A 31 -0.79 2.26 -8.17
N PRO A 32 -1.17 3.05 -9.18
CA PRO A 32 -0.29 3.37 -10.29
C PRO A 32 0.86 4.31 -9.91
N HIS A 33 2.05 3.97 -10.37
CA HIS A 33 3.17 4.90 -10.54
C HIS A 33 3.49 5.06 -12.04
N THR A 34 4.27 6.08 -12.41
CA THR A 34 4.74 6.22 -13.79
C THR A 34 5.59 5.02 -14.19
N SER A 35 5.17 4.30 -15.23
CA SER A 35 5.87 3.13 -15.75
C SER A 35 5.66 3.00 -17.27
N PHE A 36 6.72 3.20 -18.03
CA PHE A 36 6.70 2.97 -19.48
C PHE A 36 6.61 1.48 -19.82
N GLU A 37 7.18 0.61 -18.98
CA GLU A 37 7.07 -0.84 -19.15
C GLU A 37 5.62 -1.32 -19.03
N ALA A 38 4.89 -0.85 -18.02
CA ALA A 38 3.46 -1.15 -17.89
C ALA A 38 2.65 -0.58 -19.06
N LEU A 39 2.99 0.63 -19.52
CA LEU A 39 2.34 1.24 -20.69
C LEU A 39 2.55 0.41 -21.96
N ASP A 40 3.77 -0.08 -22.19
CA ASP A 40 4.07 -0.94 -23.34
C ASP A 40 3.34 -2.28 -23.24
N THR A 41 3.19 -2.83 -22.04
CA THR A 41 2.37 -4.02 -21.80
C THR A 41 0.90 -3.79 -22.18
N LEU A 42 0.31 -2.65 -21.76
CA LEU A 42 -1.06 -2.27 -22.12
C LEU A 42 -1.23 -2.11 -23.64
N ARG A 43 -0.28 -1.43 -24.29
CA ARG A 43 -0.29 -1.20 -25.75
C ARG A 43 -0.18 -2.49 -26.54
N THR A 44 0.75 -3.36 -26.14
CA THR A 44 0.96 -4.67 -26.77
C THR A 44 -0.28 -5.55 -26.66
N ALA A 45 -1.00 -5.47 -25.54
CA ALA A 45 -2.25 -6.18 -25.34
C ALA A 45 -3.47 -5.53 -26.02
N GLY A 46 -3.30 -4.36 -26.64
CA GLY A 46 -4.40 -3.66 -27.32
C GLY A 46 -5.46 -3.11 -26.36
N VAL A 47 -5.07 -2.76 -25.12
CA VAL A 47 -5.99 -2.26 -24.11
C VAL A 47 -6.57 -0.91 -24.52
N LYS A 48 -7.90 -0.79 -24.46
CA LYS A 48 -8.66 0.43 -24.77
C LYS A 48 -9.20 1.12 -23.52
N GLN A 49 -9.58 0.33 -22.51
CA GLN A 49 -10.18 0.83 -21.27
C GLN A 49 -9.33 0.43 -20.08
N LEU A 50 -9.01 1.39 -19.24
CA LEU A 50 -8.21 1.21 -18.05
C LEU A 50 -8.99 1.62 -16.81
N LEU A 51 -9.19 0.67 -15.90
CA LEU A 51 -9.70 0.91 -14.55
C LEU A 51 -8.51 1.07 -13.59
N ILE A 52 -8.46 2.17 -12.88
CA ILE A 52 -7.47 2.43 -11.84
C ILE A 52 -8.15 2.37 -10.47
N LEU A 53 -7.59 1.59 -9.57
CA LEU A 53 -8.02 1.47 -8.18
C LEU A 53 -6.93 2.02 -7.27
N LEU A 54 -7.30 2.89 -6.33
CA LEU A 54 -6.37 3.49 -5.38
C LEU A 54 -6.64 2.92 -3.99
N THR A 55 -5.63 2.31 -3.38
CA THR A 55 -5.74 1.83 -2.00
C THR A 55 -5.71 2.99 -1.00
N HIS A 56 -4.94 4.04 -1.29
CA HIS A 56 -4.85 5.24 -0.44
C HIS A 56 -4.19 6.42 -1.16
N GLU A 57 -4.05 7.55 -0.48
CA GLU A 57 -3.66 8.85 -1.05
C GLU A 57 -2.16 9.12 -1.15
N HIS A 58 -1.27 8.23 -0.71
CA HIS A 58 0.16 8.53 -0.76
C HIS A 58 0.68 8.60 -2.20
N PHE A 59 1.70 9.44 -2.39
CA PHE A 59 2.24 9.79 -3.70
C PHE A 59 2.68 8.58 -4.52
N ASP A 60 3.34 7.64 -3.92
CA ASP A 60 3.88 6.45 -4.58
C ASP A 60 2.81 5.43 -5.00
N HIS A 61 1.56 5.62 -4.57
CA HIS A 61 0.40 4.84 -4.96
C HIS A 61 -0.54 5.59 -5.91
N THR A 62 -0.28 6.88 -6.16
CA THR A 62 -1.18 7.73 -6.97
C THR A 62 -0.46 8.47 -8.10
N SER A 63 0.87 8.53 -8.09
CA SER A 63 1.68 9.36 -9.00
C SER A 63 1.51 9.02 -10.48
N GLY A 64 1.13 7.80 -10.81
CA GLY A 64 0.91 7.35 -12.19
C GLY A 64 -0.46 7.70 -12.76
N VAL A 65 -1.44 8.16 -11.98
CA VAL A 65 -2.80 8.41 -12.47
C VAL A 65 -2.81 9.34 -13.67
N ASN A 66 -2.20 10.51 -13.54
CA ASN A 66 -2.16 11.49 -14.63
C ASN A 66 -1.33 11.01 -15.84
N PHE A 67 -0.28 10.21 -15.60
CA PHE A 67 0.50 9.58 -16.65
C PHE A 67 -0.39 8.65 -17.49
N PHE A 68 -1.09 7.70 -16.88
CA PHE A 68 -1.97 6.79 -17.63
C PHE A 68 -3.15 7.52 -18.27
N ARG A 69 -3.72 8.54 -17.64
CA ARG A 69 -4.75 9.38 -18.26
C ARG A 69 -4.27 10.08 -19.54
N SER A 70 -2.99 10.47 -19.59
CA SER A 70 -2.42 11.11 -20.79
C SER A 70 -2.05 10.14 -21.91
N GLN A 71 -1.90 8.85 -21.59
CA GLN A 71 -1.38 7.83 -22.50
C GLN A 71 -2.41 6.81 -22.96
N CYS A 72 -3.49 6.62 -22.20
CA CYS A 72 -4.54 5.65 -22.48
C CYS A 72 -5.81 6.35 -22.96
N GLN A 73 -6.62 5.65 -23.74
CA GLN A 73 -7.79 6.22 -24.43
C GLN A 73 -8.93 6.53 -23.43
N GLU A 74 -9.26 5.54 -22.59
CA GLU A 74 -10.31 5.66 -21.57
C GLU A 74 -9.74 5.22 -20.24
N VAL A 75 -9.75 6.10 -19.25
CA VAL A 75 -9.27 5.84 -17.90
C VAL A 75 -10.32 6.23 -16.89
N TYR A 76 -10.70 5.29 -16.04
CA TYR A 76 -11.64 5.50 -14.94
C TYR A 76 -10.96 5.19 -13.60
N VAL A 77 -11.06 6.09 -12.65
CA VAL A 77 -10.35 6.02 -11.36
C VAL A 77 -11.33 5.90 -10.22
N ILE A 78 -11.16 4.86 -9.40
CA ILE A 78 -11.92 4.64 -8.17
C ILE A 78 -10.97 4.79 -6.97
N GLY A 79 -11.42 5.50 -5.94
CA GLY A 79 -10.69 5.66 -4.69
C GLY A 79 -11.62 6.09 -3.56
N HIS A 80 -11.14 6.04 -2.33
CA HIS A 80 -11.90 6.54 -1.18
C HIS A 80 -12.14 8.06 -1.28
N ALA A 81 -13.24 8.56 -0.72
CA ALA A 81 -13.57 10.00 -0.73
C ALA A 81 -12.46 10.85 -0.08
N GLU A 82 -11.86 10.39 1.02
CA GLU A 82 -10.72 11.09 1.66
C GLU A 82 -9.50 11.10 0.74
N THR A 83 -9.22 10.02 0.02
CA THR A 83 -8.17 9.98 -1.03
C THR A 83 -8.45 11.03 -2.09
N ALA A 84 -9.66 11.08 -2.62
CA ALA A 84 -10.06 12.07 -3.64
C ALA A 84 -9.89 13.51 -3.15
N LEU A 85 -10.34 13.81 -1.91
CA LEU A 85 -10.19 15.13 -1.27
C LEU A 85 -8.73 15.52 -1.03
N HIS A 86 -7.84 14.54 -0.86
CA HIS A 86 -6.42 14.77 -0.65
C HIS A 86 -5.69 15.05 -1.96
N ILE A 87 -5.81 14.16 -2.95
CA ILE A 87 -5.02 14.18 -4.18
C ILE A 87 -5.51 15.22 -5.20
N ILE A 88 -6.74 15.72 -5.07
CA ILE A 88 -7.21 16.85 -5.90
C ILE A 88 -6.42 18.13 -5.61
N LYS A 89 -5.79 18.26 -4.44
CA LYS A 89 -4.97 19.40 -4.05
C LYS A 89 -3.55 19.21 -4.56
N PRO A 90 -3.09 19.99 -5.56
CA PRO A 90 -1.79 19.78 -6.19
C PRO A 90 -0.62 19.68 -5.20
N ARG A 91 -0.64 20.52 -4.14
CA ARG A 91 0.41 20.53 -3.11
C ARG A 91 0.62 19.18 -2.40
N ASN A 92 -0.38 18.32 -2.40
CA ASN A 92 -0.32 17.00 -1.75
C ASN A 92 0.32 15.93 -2.65
N ASN A 93 0.43 16.20 -3.97
CA ASN A 93 0.95 15.26 -4.96
C ASN A 93 2.47 15.45 -5.17
N ARG A 94 3.22 15.65 -4.10
CA ARG A 94 4.67 15.73 -4.13
C ARG A 94 5.31 14.52 -3.46
N PRO A 95 6.47 14.08 -3.96
CA PRO A 95 7.18 12.92 -3.42
C PRO A 95 7.84 13.25 -2.07
N LEU A 96 7.06 13.38 -1.01
CA LEU A 96 7.56 13.67 0.36
C LEU A 96 8.62 12.67 0.84
N ALA A 97 8.57 11.44 0.34
CA ALA A 97 9.57 10.44 0.67
C ALA A 97 10.97 10.82 0.17
N LEU A 98 11.08 11.55 -0.94
CA LEU A 98 12.37 12.05 -1.42
C LEU A 98 13.04 12.92 -0.35
N LEU A 99 12.27 13.73 0.40
CA LEU A 99 12.80 14.53 1.49
C LEU A 99 13.32 13.70 2.67
N LYS A 100 12.76 12.51 2.91
CA LYS A 100 13.17 11.61 3.99
C LYS A 100 14.38 10.75 3.63
N MET A 101 14.58 10.49 2.35
CA MET A 101 15.71 9.75 1.80
C MET A 101 16.97 10.61 1.66
N VAL A 102 16.87 11.91 1.89
CA VAL A 102 17.97 12.87 1.71
C VAL A 102 19.08 12.58 2.70
N THR A 103 20.14 11.93 2.22
CA THR A 103 21.44 11.93 2.89
C THR A 103 22.19 13.21 2.57
N ALA A 104 23.14 13.61 3.40
CA ALA A 104 23.95 14.82 3.15
C ALA A 104 24.62 14.82 1.76
N LYS A 105 24.97 13.64 1.25
CA LYS A 105 25.64 13.46 -0.05
C LYS A 105 24.72 13.73 -1.25
N ASN A 106 23.42 13.41 -1.15
CA ASN A 106 22.48 13.48 -2.28
C ASN A 106 21.46 14.61 -2.12
N ARG A 107 21.66 15.45 -1.13
CA ARG A 107 20.65 16.43 -0.71
C ARG A 107 20.27 17.41 -1.82
N VAL A 108 21.23 17.93 -2.55
CA VAL A 108 20.99 18.95 -3.60
C VAL A 108 20.16 18.34 -4.72
N GLN A 109 20.59 17.20 -5.27
CA GLN A 109 19.90 16.51 -6.35
C GLN A 109 18.46 16.13 -5.95
N MET A 110 18.27 15.54 -4.77
CA MET A 110 16.96 15.14 -4.27
C MET A 110 16.03 16.34 -4.06
N MET A 111 16.58 17.48 -3.61
CA MET A 111 15.80 18.71 -3.46
C MET A 111 15.44 19.32 -4.82
N GLU A 112 16.32 19.26 -5.81
CA GLU A 112 16.04 19.70 -7.18
C GLU A 112 14.93 18.83 -7.80
N GLU A 113 15.00 17.50 -7.68
CA GLU A 113 13.95 16.60 -8.14
C GLU A 113 12.62 16.90 -7.46
N TYR A 114 12.63 17.09 -6.13
CA TYR A 114 11.41 17.43 -5.38
C TYR A 114 10.77 18.75 -5.86
N HIS A 115 11.57 19.78 -6.11
CA HIS A 115 11.07 21.08 -6.56
C HIS A 115 10.66 21.08 -8.04
N SER A 116 11.30 20.28 -8.88
CA SER A 116 10.99 20.18 -10.32
C SER A 116 9.80 19.26 -10.60
N TYR A 117 9.36 18.47 -9.64
CA TYR A 117 8.24 17.53 -9.83
C TYR A 117 6.94 18.30 -10.16
N PRO A 118 6.24 17.92 -11.25
CA PRO A 118 5.01 18.61 -11.64
C PRO A 118 3.93 18.43 -10.57
N VAL A 119 3.44 19.55 -10.04
CA VAL A 119 2.45 19.60 -9.00
C VAL A 119 1.08 19.80 -9.63
N LEU A 120 0.43 18.69 -9.99
CA LEU A 120 -0.86 18.68 -10.69
C LEU A 120 -1.96 18.08 -9.80
N PRO A 121 -3.22 18.52 -9.96
CA PRO A 121 -4.34 17.84 -9.33
C PRO A 121 -4.51 16.44 -9.92
N ILE A 122 -4.89 15.49 -9.07
CA ILE A 122 -5.31 14.15 -9.49
C ILE A 122 -6.79 14.04 -9.19
N THR A 123 -7.59 13.64 -10.18
CA THR A 123 -9.04 13.46 -10.02
C THR A 123 -9.39 12.00 -9.87
N VAL A 124 -10.39 11.72 -9.04
CA VAL A 124 -11.03 10.41 -8.88
C VAL A 124 -12.42 10.50 -9.52
N ASP A 125 -12.76 9.57 -10.40
CA ASP A 125 -14.05 9.58 -11.11
C ASP A 125 -15.18 9.03 -10.24
N HIS A 126 -14.87 8.04 -9.40
CA HIS A 126 -15.80 7.50 -8.41
C HIS A 126 -15.18 7.51 -7.02
N ALA A 127 -15.64 8.45 -6.20
CA ALA A 127 -15.17 8.61 -4.83
C ALA A 127 -16.09 7.83 -3.88
N LEU A 128 -15.57 6.74 -3.32
CA LEU A 128 -16.30 5.86 -2.40
C LEU A 128 -16.47 6.52 -1.03
N SER A 129 -17.73 6.67 -0.59
CA SER A 129 -18.09 7.13 0.76
C SER A 129 -18.62 6.00 1.65
N PHE A 130 -18.91 4.85 1.07
CA PHE A 130 -19.39 3.63 1.72
C PHE A 130 -18.63 2.43 1.17
N GLU A 131 -18.68 1.31 1.89
CA GLU A 131 -18.21 0.03 1.36
C GLU A 131 -19.09 -0.39 0.19
N GLU A 132 -18.49 -0.64 -0.96
CA GLU A 132 -19.17 -0.99 -2.20
C GLU A 132 -18.57 -2.23 -2.82
N ALA A 133 -19.33 -2.84 -3.73
CA ALA A 133 -18.83 -3.94 -4.55
C ALA A 133 -19.30 -3.76 -6.01
N PHE A 134 -18.38 -4.02 -6.93
CA PHE A 134 -18.60 -3.95 -8.37
C PHE A 134 -18.20 -5.26 -9.04
N VAL A 135 -18.69 -5.47 -10.26
CA VAL A 135 -18.22 -6.54 -11.12
C VAL A 135 -17.45 -5.93 -12.28
N TRP A 136 -16.17 -6.31 -12.40
CA TRP A 136 -15.30 -5.95 -13.52
C TRP A 136 -14.92 -7.21 -14.28
N LYS A 137 -15.32 -7.34 -15.54
CA LYS A 137 -15.03 -8.50 -16.42
C LYS A 137 -15.32 -9.87 -15.78
N GLY A 138 -16.40 -9.95 -15.01
CA GLY A 138 -16.78 -11.17 -14.29
C GLY A 138 -16.10 -11.35 -12.93
N HIS A 139 -15.15 -10.50 -12.59
CA HIS A 139 -14.48 -10.47 -11.29
C HIS A 139 -15.22 -9.57 -10.32
N ARG A 140 -15.43 -10.04 -9.09
CA ARG A 140 -16.00 -9.25 -8.01
C ARG A 140 -14.90 -8.41 -7.36
N LEU A 141 -15.08 -7.09 -7.41
CA LEU A 141 -14.28 -6.12 -6.66
C LEU A 141 -15.09 -5.69 -5.43
N GLN A 142 -14.51 -5.80 -4.24
CA GLN A 142 -15.14 -5.32 -3.02
C GLN A 142 -14.17 -4.39 -2.28
N PHE A 143 -14.67 -3.23 -1.89
CA PHE A 143 -13.90 -2.18 -1.24
C PHE A 143 -14.31 -2.11 0.23
N ARG A 144 -13.32 -2.19 1.13
CA ARG A 144 -13.53 -2.09 2.58
C ARG A 144 -12.65 -0.99 3.15
N PHE A 145 -13.25 -0.08 3.88
CA PHE A 145 -12.50 1.01 4.49
C PHE A 145 -11.62 0.51 5.62
N ALA A 146 -10.37 0.93 5.58
CA ALA A 146 -9.33 0.50 6.51
C ALA A 146 -8.49 1.72 6.94
N PRO A 147 -9.07 2.73 7.61
CA PRO A 147 -8.34 3.93 8.03
C PRO A 147 -7.31 3.59 9.12
N GLY A 148 -6.23 4.36 9.16
CA GLY A 148 -5.16 4.20 10.15
C GLY A 148 -3.82 4.57 9.58
N HIS A 149 -3.33 3.89 8.54
CA HIS A 149 -2.12 4.29 7.82
C HIS A 149 -2.32 5.66 7.14
N SER A 150 -3.47 5.85 6.52
CA SER A 150 -3.97 7.13 6.05
C SER A 150 -5.49 7.20 6.25
N ARG A 151 -6.09 8.37 6.01
CA ARG A 151 -7.54 8.55 6.15
C ARG A 151 -8.33 7.83 5.06
N GLY A 152 -7.78 7.80 3.86
CA GLY A 152 -8.40 7.19 2.69
C GLY A 152 -7.98 5.74 2.45
N SER A 153 -7.27 5.11 3.39
CA SER A 153 -6.85 3.72 3.25
C SER A 153 -8.04 2.77 3.16
N MET A 154 -7.97 1.84 2.22
CA MET A 154 -8.95 0.78 2.06
C MET A 154 -8.30 -0.51 1.56
N LEU A 155 -8.93 -1.63 1.86
CA LEU A 155 -8.62 -2.94 1.29
C LEU A 155 -9.47 -3.12 0.04
N ILE A 156 -8.87 -3.69 -1.00
CA ILE A 156 -9.55 -4.01 -2.24
C ILE A 156 -9.48 -5.52 -2.43
N HIS A 157 -10.63 -6.19 -2.30
CA HIS A 157 -10.73 -7.61 -2.59
C HIS A 157 -11.02 -7.81 -4.08
N PHE A 158 -10.27 -8.71 -4.70
CA PHE A 158 -10.48 -9.16 -6.06
C PHE A 158 -10.86 -10.64 -5.99
N ASP A 159 -12.11 -10.92 -6.31
CA ASP A 159 -12.79 -12.18 -6.00
C ASP A 159 -12.70 -12.48 -4.48
N GLU A 160 -12.62 -13.75 -4.10
CA GLU A 160 -12.52 -14.15 -2.69
C GLU A 160 -11.06 -14.42 -2.26
N GLU A 161 -10.13 -14.43 -3.21
CA GLU A 161 -8.78 -14.93 -3.00
C GLU A 161 -7.73 -13.84 -2.82
N ILE A 162 -7.82 -12.73 -3.55
CA ILE A 162 -6.78 -11.69 -3.58
C ILE A 162 -7.24 -10.47 -2.79
N VAL A 163 -6.34 -9.94 -1.96
CA VAL A 163 -6.56 -8.71 -1.22
C VAL A 163 -5.38 -7.76 -1.44
N PHE A 164 -5.65 -6.62 -2.09
CA PHE A 164 -4.73 -5.50 -2.14
C PHE A 164 -4.86 -4.72 -0.84
N THR A 165 -3.78 -4.67 -0.09
CA THR A 165 -3.80 -4.15 1.28
C THR A 165 -3.22 -2.75 1.42
N GLY A 166 -2.70 -2.16 0.33
CA GLY A 166 -1.93 -0.93 0.43
C GLY A 166 -0.77 -1.11 1.42
N ASP A 167 -0.57 -0.14 2.29
CA ASP A 167 0.54 -0.16 3.24
C ASP A 167 0.26 -0.91 4.55
N TYR A 168 -0.65 -1.89 4.46
CA TYR A 168 -0.83 -2.90 5.50
C TYR A 168 -0.26 -4.25 5.08
N MET A 169 0.03 -5.08 6.07
CA MET A 169 0.46 -6.46 5.89
C MET A 169 1.70 -6.62 4.98
N ILE A 170 2.60 -5.65 5.04
CA ILE A 170 3.91 -5.74 4.38
C ILE A 170 4.75 -6.75 5.17
N ALA A 171 5.23 -7.81 4.51
CA ALA A 171 6.02 -8.84 5.17
C ALA A 171 7.23 -8.24 5.90
N ASP A 172 7.53 -8.75 7.10
CA ASP A 172 8.64 -8.33 7.97
C ASP A 172 8.66 -6.83 8.31
N THR A 173 7.51 -6.15 8.16
CA THR A 173 7.41 -4.73 8.40
C THR A 173 6.25 -4.42 9.34
N ALA A 174 6.55 -3.84 10.50
CA ALA A 174 5.53 -3.30 11.38
C ALA A 174 4.72 -2.20 10.70
N VAL A 175 3.43 -2.11 11.00
CA VAL A 175 2.53 -1.09 10.45
C VAL A 175 3.08 0.31 10.72
N ILE A 176 3.07 1.16 9.70
CA ILE A 176 3.58 2.53 9.77
C ILE A 176 2.43 3.51 9.96
N LEU A 177 2.32 4.11 11.15
CA LEU A 177 1.24 5.05 11.54
C LEU A 177 1.79 6.40 12.00
N ARG A 178 2.80 6.93 11.32
CA ARG A 178 3.51 8.16 11.72
C ARG A 178 3.45 9.29 10.69
N TYR A 179 2.70 9.10 9.62
CA TYR A 179 2.55 10.13 8.59
C TYR A 179 1.39 11.07 8.92
N PRO A 180 1.39 12.30 8.39
CA PRO A 180 0.23 13.18 8.50
C PRO A 180 -1.03 12.49 7.95
N GLY A 181 -2.07 12.41 8.76
CA GLY A 181 -3.31 11.69 8.41
C GLY A 181 -3.38 10.26 8.96
N SER A 182 -2.28 9.71 9.50
CA SER A 182 -2.31 8.42 10.22
C SER A 182 -3.03 8.53 11.57
N SER A 183 -3.64 7.43 12.00
CA SER A 183 -4.36 7.31 13.28
C SER A 183 -4.18 5.91 13.85
N VAL A 184 -3.48 5.80 14.97
CA VAL A 184 -3.33 4.54 15.71
C VAL A 184 -4.68 4.05 16.20
N LEU A 185 -5.51 4.96 16.70
CA LEU A 185 -6.85 4.64 17.20
C LEU A 185 -7.74 4.03 16.09
N ASP A 186 -7.77 4.64 14.90
CA ASP A 186 -8.54 4.11 13.78
C ASP A 186 -8.00 2.75 13.34
N TYR A 187 -6.67 2.59 13.30
CA TYR A 187 -6.06 1.29 13.00
C TYR A 187 -6.52 0.22 13.98
N GLN A 188 -6.38 0.46 15.28
CA GLN A 188 -6.71 -0.52 16.30
C GLN A 188 -8.20 -0.86 16.35
N GLN A 189 -9.07 0.14 16.21
CA GLN A 189 -10.50 -0.04 16.39
C GLN A 189 -11.24 -0.46 15.11
N LYS A 190 -10.76 -0.06 13.93
CA LYS A 190 -11.47 -0.27 12.67
C LYS A 190 -10.73 -1.24 11.75
N THR A 191 -9.44 -1.03 11.53
CA THR A 191 -8.67 -1.75 10.51
C THR A 191 -8.14 -3.08 11.01
N LEU A 192 -7.51 -3.11 12.18
CA LEU A 192 -6.95 -4.34 12.75
C LEU A 192 -7.97 -5.49 12.86
N PRO A 193 -9.22 -5.26 13.32
CA PRO A 193 -10.24 -6.33 13.31
C PRO A 193 -10.51 -6.88 11.92
N ILE A 194 -10.52 -6.04 10.89
CA ILE A 194 -10.73 -6.48 9.49
C ILE A 194 -9.58 -7.37 9.04
N LEU A 195 -8.33 -6.92 9.28
CA LEU A 195 -7.14 -7.67 8.89
C LEU A 195 -7.06 -9.04 9.58
N LEU A 196 -7.41 -9.10 10.87
CA LEU A 196 -7.42 -10.36 11.65
C LEU A 196 -8.50 -11.36 11.18
N HIS A 197 -9.55 -10.88 10.51
CA HIS A 197 -10.63 -11.71 9.98
C HIS A 197 -10.45 -12.10 8.51
N LEU A 198 -9.33 -11.72 7.87
CA LEU A 198 -9.03 -12.19 6.52
C LEU A 198 -8.88 -13.71 6.48
N SER A 199 -9.38 -14.32 5.40
CA SER A 199 -9.25 -15.75 5.18
C SER A 199 -7.78 -16.15 5.14
N GLN A 200 -7.46 -17.28 5.77
CA GLN A 200 -6.11 -17.86 5.73
C GLN A 200 -5.65 -18.19 4.31
N ASN A 201 -6.59 -18.45 3.42
CA ASN A 201 -6.31 -18.75 2.01
C ASN A 201 -6.12 -17.50 1.15
N SER A 202 -6.31 -16.30 1.73
CA SER A 202 -6.11 -15.06 1.00
C SER A 202 -4.68 -14.90 0.51
N CYS A 203 -4.53 -14.45 -0.73
CA CYS A 203 -3.28 -13.97 -1.29
C CYS A 203 -3.19 -12.47 -1.03
N ILE A 204 -2.20 -12.06 -0.26
CA ILE A 204 -1.94 -10.67 0.11
C ILE A 204 -1.08 -10.02 -0.95
N PHE A 205 -1.56 -8.91 -1.49
CA PHE A 205 -0.89 -8.06 -2.47
C PHE A 205 -0.63 -6.69 -1.82
N PRO A 206 0.48 -6.56 -1.09
CA PRO A 206 0.78 -5.35 -0.32
C PRO A 206 1.30 -4.22 -1.20
N GLY A 207 1.20 -2.99 -0.73
CA GLY A 207 1.74 -1.80 -1.39
C GLY A 207 3.27 -1.82 -1.53
N HIS A 208 3.96 -2.56 -0.67
CA HIS A 208 5.41 -2.78 -0.73
C HIS A 208 5.76 -4.25 -0.49
N GLY A 209 6.93 -4.67 -0.99
CA GLY A 209 7.41 -6.03 -0.81
C GLY A 209 6.80 -7.03 -1.79
N ILE A 210 6.82 -8.31 -1.45
CA ILE A 210 6.42 -9.41 -2.32
C ILE A 210 5.03 -9.91 -1.92
N PRO A 211 4.11 -10.18 -2.87
CA PRO A 211 2.84 -10.86 -2.59
C PRO A 211 3.07 -12.25 -1.97
N TYR A 212 2.19 -12.64 -1.05
CA TYR A 212 2.29 -13.91 -0.35
C TYR A 212 0.92 -14.47 0.02
N ARG A 213 0.85 -15.77 0.33
CA ARG A 213 -0.33 -16.38 0.92
C ARG A 213 -0.34 -16.17 2.43
N LEU A 214 -1.48 -15.79 2.97
CA LEU A 214 -1.58 -15.53 4.41
C LEU A 214 -1.36 -16.81 5.25
N LEU A 215 -1.71 -17.99 4.72
CA LEU A 215 -1.47 -19.27 5.38
C LEU A 215 0.02 -19.62 5.53
N ASP A 216 0.84 -19.24 4.53
CA ASP A 216 2.28 -19.56 4.49
C ASP A 216 3.10 -18.59 5.35
N ALA A 217 2.43 -17.67 6.05
CA ALA A 217 3.10 -16.57 6.71
C ALA A 217 3.53 -16.94 8.14
N ASP A 218 4.81 -17.19 8.33
CA ASP A 218 5.50 -16.97 9.61
C ASP A 218 5.51 -15.46 9.98
N TYR A 219 4.90 -14.64 9.13
CA TYR A 219 4.84 -13.18 9.22
C TYR A 219 3.80 -12.63 10.18
N ARG A 220 2.92 -13.46 10.74
CA ARG A 220 1.74 -13.03 11.50
C ARG A 220 2.06 -12.17 12.70
N GLU A 221 3.15 -12.43 13.38
CA GLU A 221 3.51 -11.68 14.58
C GLU A 221 4.01 -10.27 14.25
N GLY A 222 4.67 -10.08 13.10
CA GLY A 222 5.27 -8.81 12.71
C GLY A 222 4.31 -7.86 11.98
N ILE A 223 3.47 -8.38 11.08
CA ILE A 223 2.67 -7.55 10.16
C ILE A 223 1.53 -6.78 10.81
N PHE A 224 1.11 -7.16 12.00
CA PHE A 224 0.08 -6.46 12.78
C PHE A 224 0.66 -5.56 13.87
N CYS A 225 1.97 -5.65 14.14
CA CYS A 225 2.59 -4.87 15.18
C CYS A 225 2.82 -3.42 14.79
N LEU A 226 2.71 -2.51 15.73
CA LEU A 226 3.15 -1.14 15.59
C LEU A 226 4.65 -1.03 15.83
N ARG A 227 5.30 -0.05 15.21
CA ARG A 227 6.71 0.24 15.51
C ARG A 227 6.83 0.75 16.94
N ALA A 228 7.90 0.37 17.61
CA ALA A 228 8.21 0.89 18.94
C ALA A 228 8.21 2.44 18.93
N GLY A 229 7.53 3.03 19.89
CA GLY A 229 7.40 4.49 20.03
C GLY A 229 6.28 5.12 19.20
N GLN A 230 5.44 4.36 18.50
CA GLN A 230 4.24 4.92 17.88
C GLN A 230 3.14 5.18 18.90
N GLU A 231 2.98 4.29 19.89
CA GLU A 231 2.04 4.47 20.99
C GLU A 231 2.37 3.59 22.22
N ASP A 232 2.16 4.15 23.39
CA ASP A 232 2.17 3.41 24.64
C ASP A 232 0.81 2.70 24.80
N GLY A 233 0.73 1.46 24.50
CA GLY A 233 -0.51 0.70 24.68
C GLY A 233 -0.95 -0.16 23.52
N ASP A 234 -0.10 -0.30 22.55
CA ASP A 234 -0.32 -1.22 21.45
C ASP A 234 -0.54 -2.65 21.98
N ILE A 235 -1.72 -3.19 21.68
CA ILE A 235 -2.14 -4.51 22.12
C ILE A 235 -1.26 -5.61 21.51
N LEU A 236 -0.77 -5.40 20.29
CA LEU A 236 -0.01 -6.40 19.55
C LEU A 236 1.47 -6.43 19.92
N SER A 237 2.07 -5.29 20.25
CA SER A 237 3.46 -5.23 20.70
C SER A 237 3.69 -5.92 22.05
N ARG A 238 2.61 -6.07 22.85
CA ARG A 238 2.65 -6.78 24.15
C ARG A 238 2.52 -8.29 24.02
N SER A 239 1.84 -8.79 22.99
CA SER A 239 1.64 -10.23 22.80
C SER A 239 2.88 -10.93 22.24
N GLY A 240 3.76 -10.25 21.52
CA GLY A 240 5.01 -10.79 20.97
C GLY A 240 6.16 -10.97 21.98
N LYS A 241 6.00 -10.54 23.25
CA LYS A 241 7.05 -10.65 24.27
C LYS A 241 6.90 -11.83 25.23
N SER A 242 5.91 -12.68 25.07
CA SER A 242 5.66 -13.82 25.98
C SER A 242 6.31 -15.14 25.59
N GLY A 243 7.40 -15.11 24.83
CA GLY A 243 8.04 -16.35 24.38
C GLY A 243 9.54 -16.30 24.18
N ALA A 244 10.32 -15.90 25.20
CA ALA A 244 11.74 -16.29 25.32
C ALA A 244 12.28 -15.86 26.69
N GLY A 245 11.80 -16.49 27.73
CA GLY A 245 12.47 -16.50 29.03
C GLY A 245 13.43 -17.65 29.08
N THR A 246 14.65 -17.46 28.62
CA THR A 246 15.78 -18.30 29.03
C THR A 246 16.59 -17.50 30.03
N GLU A 247 16.44 -17.87 31.28
CA GLU A 247 17.32 -17.45 32.36
C GLU A 247 18.77 -17.78 32.03
N GLY A 248 19.51 -16.79 31.62
CA GLY A 248 20.97 -16.82 31.59
C GLY A 248 21.48 -16.53 32.99
N ARG A 249 21.91 -17.54 33.71
CA ARG A 249 22.68 -17.42 34.96
C ARG A 249 23.90 -16.57 34.69
N VAL A 250 24.01 -15.44 35.37
CA VAL A 250 25.25 -14.67 35.51
C VAL A 250 26.15 -15.42 36.47
N HIS A 251 27.24 -16.01 36.01
CA HIS A 251 28.37 -16.41 36.87
C HIS A 251 29.15 -15.14 37.25
N GLN A 252 29.11 -14.82 38.51
CA GLN A 252 30.09 -13.97 39.15
C GLN A 252 31.43 -14.72 39.15
N ASN A 253 32.43 -14.18 38.48
CA ASN A 253 33.82 -14.51 38.78
C ASN A 253 34.40 -13.42 39.61
N GLU A 254 34.62 -13.70 40.89
CA GLU A 254 35.56 -13.04 41.76
C GLU A 254 36.97 -13.23 41.20
N VAL A 255 37.73 -12.15 41.15
CA VAL A 255 39.18 -12.19 40.92
C VAL A 255 39.79 -11.64 42.22
N GLU A 256 40.40 -12.50 42.97
CA GLU A 256 41.40 -12.18 44.01
C GLU A 256 42.76 -11.95 43.33
N GLU A 257 43.50 -10.99 43.94
CA GLU A 257 44.89 -10.52 43.80
C GLU A 257 45.27 -9.75 42.55
#